data_b0448a119932c41afcdb6ec2b4b37a97
#
_entry.id   b0448a119932c41afcdb6ec2b4b37a97
#
_cell.length_a   1.000
_cell.length_b   1.000
_cell.length_c   1.000
_cell.angle_alpha   90.00
_cell.angle_beta   90.00
_cell.angle_gamma   90.00
#
_symmetry.space_group_name_H-M   'P 1'
#
loop_
_entity.id
_entity.type
_entity.pdbx_description
1 polymer ?
#
loop_
_entity_poly.entity_id
_entity_poly.type
_entity_poly.pdbx_seq_one_letter_code
_entity_poly.pdbx_strand_id
1 'polypeptide(L)'
;GKYDFALSAIAYSPSRAESLRLSDVYYSTNTGYGFIVRTEDVGKYTDLDSLKDAVVITQSGSVQEALYNEYVNGDCKEFKLVANMTDGYLAVAEGKADVCICSTASAQLYADANGGLSIPDYRFDVDPNMNGTCVAMPQEGTGSLAEVVNECIAELKDAGSIETWYGEYQTAAAELGIE
;
A
#
# COMPACT_ATOMS: atom_id res chain seq x y z
N GLY A 1 -2.10 13.70 -22.15
CA GLY A 1 -1.03 14.27 -22.82
C GLY A 1 -0.12 15.30 -22.19
N LYS A 2 -0.02 15.45 -20.84
CA LYS A 2 1.01 16.32 -20.23
C LYS A 2 2.25 15.52 -19.80
N TYR A 3 2.10 14.24 -19.57
CA TYR A 3 3.15 13.37 -19.03
C TYR A 3 3.14 12.05 -19.79
N ASP A 4 4.32 11.48 -20.03
CA ASP A 4 4.51 10.23 -20.74
C ASP A 4 4.47 9.03 -19.79
N PHE A 5 4.87 9.23 -18.53
CA PHE A 5 4.76 8.23 -17.47
C PHE A 5 4.68 8.86 -16.08
N ALA A 6 4.27 8.08 -15.10
CA ALA A 6 4.27 8.39 -13.68
C ALA A 6 5.02 7.32 -12.90
N LEU A 7 5.90 7.75 -11.98
CA LEU A 7 6.70 6.89 -11.12
C LEU A 7 6.62 7.42 -9.69
N SER A 8 5.92 6.74 -8.82
CA SER A 8 5.90 7.02 -7.37
C SER A 8 5.01 6.00 -6.65
N ALA A 9 5.58 4.88 -6.22
CA ALA A 9 4.89 3.85 -5.44
C ALA A 9 3.50 3.46 -5.98
N ILE A 10 3.34 3.43 -7.30
CA ILE A 10 2.08 3.06 -7.95
C ILE A 10 1.96 1.54 -7.87
N ALA A 11 1.12 1.06 -6.94
CA ALA A 11 0.87 -0.37 -6.81
C ALA A 11 0.13 -0.92 -8.05
N TYR A 12 0.52 -2.12 -8.47
CA TYR A 12 -0.25 -2.85 -9.46
C TYR A 12 -1.66 -3.13 -8.93
N SER A 13 -2.66 -3.00 -9.79
CA SER A 13 -3.99 -3.57 -9.58
C SER A 13 -4.64 -3.90 -10.92
N PRO A 14 -5.53 -4.91 -11.00
CA PRO A 14 -6.24 -5.24 -12.22
C PRO A 14 -6.99 -4.05 -12.81
N SER A 15 -7.69 -3.27 -11.99
CA SER A 15 -8.43 -2.09 -12.43
C SER A 15 -7.54 -0.97 -13.01
N ARG A 16 -6.32 -0.81 -12.48
CA ARG A 16 -5.34 0.12 -13.07
C ARG A 16 -4.81 -0.40 -14.40
N ALA A 17 -4.59 -1.71 -14.52
CA ALA A 17 -4.12 -2.33 -15.75
C ALA A 17 -5.15 -2.26 -16.90
N GLU A 18 -6.44 -2.08 -16.60
CA GLU A 18 -7.48 -1.84 -17.61
C GLU A 18 -7.38 -0.44 -18.23
N SER A 19 -6.95 0.56 -17.48
CA SER A 19 -6.95 1.97 -17.89
C SER A 19 -5.55 2.54 -18.18
N LEU A 20 -4.52 1.91 -17.66
CA LEU A 20 -3.13 2.32 -17.78
C LEU A 20 -2.27 1.15 -18.28
N ARG A 21 -1.22 1.47 -19.02
CA ARG A 21 -0.14 0.52 -19.26
C ARG A 21 0.80 0.55 -18.06
N LEU A 22 0.91 -0.57 -17.35
CA LEU A 22 1.81 -0.73 -16.22
C LEU A 22 3.07 -1.46 -16.69
N SER A 23 4.23 -1.04 -16.17
CA SER A 23 5.50 -1.76 -16.35
C SER A 23 5.53 -3.05 -15.54
N ASP A 24 6.59 -3.81 -15.70
CA ASP A 24 6.98 -4.82 -14.73
C ASP A 24 7.15 -4.20 -13.34
N VAL A 25 6.95 -5.00 -12.30
CA VAL A 25 7.15 -4.59 -10.91
C VAL A 25 8.63 -4.30 -10.69
N TYR A 26 8.99 -3.07 -10.33
CA TYR A 26 10.37 -2.71 -10.04
C TYR A 26 10.75 -2.94 -8.57
N TYR A 27 9.80 -2.87 -7.64
CA TYR A 27 10.03 -3.10 -6.22
C TYR A 27 8.80 -3.74 -5.56
N SER A 28 9.02 -4.64 -4.60
CA SER A 28 7.96 -5.25 -3.80
C SER A 28 8.42 -5.44 -2.36
N THR A 29 7.56 -5.10 -1.41
CA THR A 29 7.82 -5.28 0.03
C THR A 29 7.58 -6.70 0.52
N ASN A 30 6.87 -7.54 -0.23
CA ASN A 30 6.47 -8.92 0.12
C ASN A 30 5.72 -9.06 1.47
N THR A 31 5.22 -7.96 2.06
CA THR A 31 4.56 -7.97 3.37
C THR A 31 3.04 -8.01 3.29
N GLY A 32 2.48 -7.69 2.12
CA GLY A 32 1.04 -7.76 1.84
C GLY A 32 0.22 -6.62 2.45
N TYR A 33 -1.09 -6.82 2.40
CA TYR A 33 -2.09 -5.91 2.94
C TYR A 33 -2.77 -6.55 4.14
N GLY A 34 -3.09 -5.74 5.14
CA GLY A 34 -3.71 -6.18 6.37
C GLY A 34 -4.32 -5.00 7.13
N PHE A 35 -4.33 -5.12 8.45
CA PHE A 35 -4.86 -4.12 9.35
C PHE A 35 -3.74 -3.47 10.17
N ILE A 36 -3.94 -2.21 10.57
CA ILE A 36 -3.29 -1.61 11.72
C ILE A 36 -4.36 -1.18 12.71
N VAL A 37 -4.13 -1.45 13.99
CA VAL A 37 -5.06 -1.24 15.08
C VAL A 37 -4.31 -0.70 16.31
N ARG A 38 -5.01 -0.22 17.33
CA ARG A 38 -4.36 0.07 18.61
C ARG A 38 -3.74 -1.20 19.19
N THR A 39 -2.60 -1.08 19.84
CA THR A 39 -1.85 -2.23 20.38
C THR A 39 -2.70 -3.08 21.33
N GLU A 40 -3.55 -2.46 22.12
CA GLU A 40 -4.49 -3.13 23.03
C GLU A 40 -5.59 -3.94 22.32
N ASP A 41 -5.88 -3.60 21.07
CA ASP A 41 -6.93 -4.22 20.25
C ASP A 41 -6.38 -5.30 19.28
N VAL A 42 -5.07 -5.58 19.27
CA VAL A 42 -4.42 -6.49 18.30
C VAL A 42 -5.05 -7.88 18.28
N GLY A 43 -5.48 -8.39 19.43
CA GLY A 43 -6.15 -9.68 19.57
C GLY A 43 -7.65 -9.66 19.25
N LYS A 44 -8.24 -8.48 19.03
CA LYS A 44 -9.66 -8.31 18.70
C LYS A 44 -9.92 -8.39 17.20
N TYR A 45 -9.02 -7.86 16.38
CA TYR A 45 -9.18 -7.74 14.94
C TYR A 45 -8.28 -8.73 14.19
N THR A 46 -8.67 -10.01 14.18
CA THR A 46 -7.86 -11.13 13.67
C THR A 46 -8.30 -11.68 12.33
N ASP A 47 -9.46 -11.27 11.83
CA ASP A 47 -10.06 -11.70 10.57
C ASP A 47 -11.12 -10.69 10.08
N LEU A 48 -11.76 -10.97 8.94
CA LEU A 48 -12.80 -10.11 8.37
C LEU A 48 -14.07 -10.08 9.23
N ASP A 49 -14.43 -11.19 9.86
CA ASP A 49 -15.64 -11.27 10.70
C ASP A 49 -15.55 -10.35 11.91
N SER A 50 -14.33 -10.11 12.40
CA SER A 50 -14.07 -9.20 13.53
C SER A 50 -14.32 -7.72 13.19
N LEU A 51 -14.49 -7.37 11.91
CA LEU A 51 -14.73 -5.99 11.47
C LEU A 51 -16.19 -5.56 11.58
N LYS A 52 -17.15 -6.47 11.81
CA LYS A 52 -18.61 -6.20 11.77
C LYS A 52 -19.05 -5.02 12.64
N ASP A 53 -18.46 -4.88 13.82
CA ASP A 53 -18.75 -3.80 14.75
C ASP A 53 -17.68 -2.68 14.75
N ALA A 54 -16.74 -2.72 13.80
CA ALA A 54 -15.62 -1.79 13.71
C ALA A 54 -15.92 -0.57 12.84
N VAL A 55 -15.34 0.56 13.21
CA VAL A 55 -15.17 1.71 12.33
C VAL A 55 -13.88 1.45 11.51
N VAL A 56 -14.05 1.17 10.21
CA VAL A 56 -12.95 0.86 9.28
C VAL A 56 -12.58 2.11 8.49
N ILE A 57 -11.29 2.37 8.32
CA ILE A 57 -10.79 3.53 7.57
C ILE A 57 -9.71 3.09 6.57
N THR A 58 -9.59 3.79 5.45
CA THR A 58 -8.47 3.64 4.51
C THR A 58 -8.32 4.84 3.58
N GLN A 59 -7.29 4.84 2.74
CA GLN A 59 -7.04 5.92 1.79
C GLN A 59 -7.91 5.78 0.54
N SER A 60 -8.52 6.90 0.12
CA SER A 60 -9.32 6.97 -1.11
C SER A 60 -8.47 6.75 -2.37
N GLY A 61 -9.00 6.01 -3.35
CA GLY A 61 -8.35 5.71 -4.63
C GLY A 61 -7.19 4.71 -4.52
N SER A 62 -7.03 4.06 -3.38
CA SER A 62 -5.94 3.12 -3.12
C SER A 62 -6.33 1.66 -3.40
N VAL A 63 -5.32 0.77 -3.40
CA VAL A 63 -5.54 -0.69 -3.40
C VAL A 63 -6.32 -1.10 -2.16
N GLN A 64 -6.08 -0.48 -1.02
CA GLN A 64 -6.74 -0.77 0.24
C GLN A 64 -8.25 -0.47 0.21
N GLU A 65 -8.68 0.57 -0.50
CA GLU A 65 -10.11 0.83 -0.74
C GLU A 65 -10.71 -0.26 -1.65
N ALA A 66 -9.98 -0.70 -2.67
CA ALA A 66 -10.42 -1.82 -3.51
C ALA A 66 -10.58 -3.11 -2.69
N LEU A 67 -9.64 -3.42 -1.80
CA LEU A 67 -9.73 -4.56 -0.89
C LEU A 67 -10.91 -4.44 0.07
N TYR A 68 -11.17 -3.25 0.62
CA TYR A 68 -12.38 -3.04 1.42
C TYR A 68 -13.64 -3.37 0.62
N ASN A 69 -13.75 -2.85 -0.60
CA ASN A 69 -14.93 -3.06 -1.46
C ASN A 69 -15.11 -4.53 -1.86
N GLU A 70 -14.02 -5.28 -2.05
CA GLU A 70 -14.04 -6.68 -2.44
C GLU A 70 -14.35 -7.62 -1.26
N TYR A 71 -13.69 -7.41 -0.12
CA TYR A 71 -13.68 -8.37 0.98
C TYR A 71 -14.60 -7.99 2.15
N VAL A 72 -14.79 -6.70 2.43
CA VAL A 72 -15.62 -6.20 3.54
C VAL A 72 -16.98 -5.74 3.05
N ASN A 73 -17.03 -4.97 1.96
CA ASN A 73 -18.23 -4.58 1.22
C ASN A 73 -19.39 -4.08 2.12
N GLY A 74 -19.08 -3.27 3.12
CA GLY A 74 -20.08 -2.71 4.04
C GLY A 74 -20.38 -3.59 5.26
N ASP A 75 -19.78 -4.77 5.40
CA ASP A 75 -19.93 -5.63 6.58
C ASP A 75 -19.07 -5.11 7.75
N CYS A 76 -19.30 -3.86 8.12
CA CYS A 76 -18.67 -3.16 9.24
C CYS A 76 -19.64 -2.11 9.81
N LYS A 77 -19.33 -1.55 10.97
CA LYS A 77 -20.17 -0.51 11.61
C LYS A 77 -20.19 0.79 10.81
N GLU A 78 -19.06 1.23 10.32
CA GLU A 78 -18.89 2.46 9.56
C GLU A 78 -17.63 2.36 8.69
N PHE A 79 -17.66 2.87 7.45
CA PHE A 79 -16.51 2.98 6.59
C PHE A 79 -16.15 4.44 6.34
N LYS A 80 -14.87 4.78 6.46
CA LYS A 80 -14.33 6.13 6.27
C LYS A 80 -13.21 6.14 5.26
N LEU A 81 -13.10 7.24 4.52
CA LEU A 81 -12.00 7.49 3.58
C LEU A 81 -11.20 8.72 4.00
N VAL A 82 -9.88 8.63 3.85
CA VAL A 82 -8.93 9.72 4.07
C VAL A 82 -8.14 10.02 2.80
N ALA A 83 -7.53 11.19 2.75
CA ALA A 83 -6.72 11.61 1.59
C ALA A 83 -5.34 10.93 1.57
N ASN A 84 -4.79 10.59 2.74
CA ASN A 84 -3.49 9.92 2.88
C ASN A 84 -3.53 8.90 4.02
N MET A 85 -2.59 7.95 4.02
CA MET A 85 -2.57 6.85 4.99
C MET A 85 -2.22 7.31 6.41
N THR A 86 -1.37 8.32 6.56
CA THR A 86 -0.96 8.86 7.86
C THR A 86 -2.16 9.37 8.65
N ASP A 87 -3.12 10.05 7.99
CA ASP A 87 -4.38 10.47 8.62
C ASP A 87 -5.21 9.25 9.07
N GLY A 88 -5.16 8.15 8.33
CA GLY A 88 -5.82 6.88 8.69
C GLY A 88 -5.20 6.27 9.95
N TYR A 89 -3.88 6.20 10.04
CA TYR A 89 -3.17 5.70 11.22
C TYR A 89 -3.43 6.56 12.45
N LEU A 90 -3.38 7.89 12.28
CA LEU A 90 -3.68 8.83 13.34
C LEU A 90 -5.13 8.69 13.85
N ALA A 91 -6.09 8.50 12.94
CA ALA A 91 -7.48 8.29 13.32
C ALA A 91 -7.67 7.01 14.19
N VAL A 92 -6.91 5.94 13.90
CA VAL A 92 -6.90 4.73 14.74
C VAL A 92 -6.25 5.01 16.10
N ALA A 93 -5.10 5.67 16.12
CA ALA A 93 -4.40 6.02 17.36
C ALA A 93 -5.26 6.89 18.29
N GLU A 94 -6.03 7.82 17.73
CA GLU A 94 -6.94 8.70 18.47
C GLU A 94 -8.31 8.08 18.80
N GLY A 95 -8.58 6.84 18.40
CA GLY A 95 -9.85 6.16 18.62
C GLY A 95 -11.02 6.68 17.78
N LYS A 96 -10.75 7.44 16.70
CA LYS A 96 -11.74 7.89 15.70
C LYS A 96 -12.11 6.83 14.68
N ALA A 97 -11.26 5.82 14.55
CA ALA A 97 -11.47 4.57 13.84
C ALA A 97 -10.92 3.42 14.68
N ASP A 98 -11.37 2.22 14.39
CA ASP A 98 -10.92 1.00 15.08
C ASP A 98 -9.82 0.29 14.30
N VAL A 99 -9.97 0.25 12.98
CA VAL A 99 -9.11 -0.49 12.06
C VAL A 99 -8.78 0.37 10.85
N CYS A 100 -7.51 0.43 10.46
CA CYS A 100 -7.12 0.97 9.17
C CYS A 100 -6.60 -0.17 8.28
N ILE A 101 -7.22 -0.34 7.09
CA ILE A 101 -6.71 -1.25 6.07
C ILE A 101 -5.49 -0.59 5.42
N CYS A 102 -4.36 -1.30 5.37
CA CYS A 102 -3.08 -0.71 4.99
C CYS A 102 -2.12 -1.71 4.31
N SER A 103 -1.08 -1.19 3.67
CA SER A 103 0.14 -1.97 3.42
C SER A 103 0.84 -2.19 4.75
N THR A 104 1.09 -3.44 5.10
CA THR A 104 1.65 -3.77 6.42
C THR A 104 3.08 -3.30 6.59
N ALA A 105 3.87 -3.16 5.50
CA ALA A 105 5.21 -2.60 5.56
C ALA A 105 5.21 -1.13 5.99
N SER A 106 4.40 -0.29 5.31
CA SER A 106 4.31 1.13 5.65
C SER A 106 3.71 1.36 7.03
N ALA A 107 2.71 0.54 7.39
CA ALA A 107 2.08 0.61 8.70
C ALA A 107 3.04 0.21 9.83
N GLN A 108 3.94 -0.76 9.59
CA GLN A 108 4.96 -1.15 10.57
C GLN A 108 5.95 0.00 10.82
N LEU A 109 6.43 0.65 9.75
CA LEU A 109 7.32 1.81 9.90
C LEU A 109 6.66 2.92 10.73
N TYR A 110 5.39 3.21 10.47
CA TYR A 110 4.64 4.19 11.26
C TYR A 110 4.49 3.77 12.73
N ALA A 111 4.14 2.50 12.98
CA ALA A 111 3.98 1.98 14.33
C ALA A 111 5.29 1.99 15.11
N ASP A 112 6.42 1.67 14.47
CA ASP A 112 7.75 1.69 15.07
C ASP A 112 8.18 3.12 15.46
N ALA A 113 7.85 4.10 14.62
CA ALA A 113 8.21 5.49 14.85
C ALA A 113 7.33 6.16 15.92
N ASN A 114 6.03 5.87 15.97
CA ASN A 114 5.07 6.60 16.79
C ASN A 114 4.59 5.81 18.03
N GLY A 115 4.67 4.48 18.00
CA GLY A 115 4.16 3.62 19.07
C GLY A 115 2.63 3.57 19.14
N GLY A 116 2.09 2.77 20.05
CA GLY A 116 0.66 2.68 20.35
C GLY A 116 -0.21 1.93 19.34
N LEU A 117 0.35 1.59 18.18
CA LEU A 117 -0.30 0.82 17.13
C LEU A 117 0.41 -0.51 16.90
N SER A 118 -0.33 -1.50 16.41
CA SER A 118 0.19 -2.83 16.10
C SER A 118 -0.53 -3.43 14.89
N ILE A 119 0.12 -4.39 14.24
CA ILE A 119 -0.37 -5.05 13.04
C ILE A 119 -0.77 -6.48 13.41
N PRO A 120 -2.07 -6.84 13.39
CA PRO A 120 -2.53 -8.22 13.52
C PRO A 120 -1.95 -9.14 12.44
N ASP A 121 -2.00 -10.44 12.66
CA ASP A 121 -1.46 -11.44 11.73
C ASP A 121 -2.29 -11.61 10.44
N TYR A 122 -3.53 -11.10 10.43
CA TYR A 122 -4.39 -11.20 9.25
C TYR A 122 -3.75 -10.54 8.02
N ARG A 123 -3.85 -11.23 6.88
CA ARG A 123 -3.47 -10.72 5.56
C ARG A 123 -4.57 -11.00 4.56
N PHE A 124 -4.86 -10.01 3.70
CA PHE A 124 -5.72 -10.22 2.55
C PHE A 124 -5.06 -11.18 1.58
N ASP A 125 -5.84 -12.11 1.03
CA ASP A 125 -5.40 -12.99 -0.05
C ASP A 125 -5.50 -12.24 -1.38
N VAL A 126 -4.38 -11.71 -1.83
CA VAL A 126 -4.28 -10.87 -3.03
C VAL A 126 -3.32 -11.47 -4.05
N ASP A 127 -3.51 -11.11 -5.32
CA ASP A 127 -2.51 -11.40 -6.36
C ASP A 127 -1.13 -10.90 -5.88
N PRO A 128 -0.09 -11.74 -5.87
CA PRO A 128 1.26 -11.34 -5.45
C PRO A 128 1.80 -10.09 -6.14
N ASN A 129 1.37 -9.83 -7.39
CA ASN A 129 1.74 -8.61 -8.12
C ASN A 129 1.20 -7.33 -7.47
N MET A 130 0.10 -7.39 -6.70
CA MET A 130 -0.45 -6.23 -5.99
C MET A 130 0.46 -5.72 -4.86
N ASN A 131 1.42 -6.52 -4.42
CA ASN A 131 2.46 -6.10 -3.46
C ASN A 131 3.60 -5.33 -4.12
N GLY A 132 3.57 -5.19 -5.43
CA GLY A 132 4.61 -4.55 -6.21
C GLY A 132 4.25 -3.16 -6.70
N THR A 133 5.27 -2.35 -6.94
CA THR A 133 5.15 -1.02 -7.52
C THR A 133 5.63 -1.01 -8.97
N CYS A 134 4.92 -0.25 -9.80
CA CYS A 134 5.11 -0.17 -11.25
C CYS A 134 5.28 1.27 -11.71
N VAL A 135 5.80 1.44 -12.92
CA VAL A 135 5.69 2.69 -13.68
C VAL A 135 4.38 2.66 -14.45
N ALA A 136 3.56 3.71 -14.33
CA ALA A 136 2.30 3.83 -15.04
C ALA A 136 2.45 4.75 -16.26
N MET A 137 1.92 4.33 -17.39
CA MET A 137 1.95 5.03 -18.66
C MET A 137 0.53 5.11 -19.26
N PRO A 138 0.24 6.06 -20.15
CA PRO A 138 -0.98 6.03 -20.94
C PRO A 138 -1.14 4.68 -21.66
N GLN A 139 -2.38 4.17 -21.76
CA GLN A 139 -2.64 2.89 -22.41
C GLN A 139 -2.24 2.88 -23.88
N GLU A 140 -2.47 4.00 -24.57
CA GLU A 140 -2.21 4.13 -26.00
C GLU A 140 -0.90 4.89 -26.28
N GLY A 141 -0.20 4.51 -27.35
CA GLY A 141 0.99 5.20 -27.84
C GLY A 141 2.27 4.99 -27.06
N THR A 142 2.27 4.16 -26.00
CA THR A 142 3.42 3.96 -25.10
C THR A 142 4.03 2.56 -25.14
N GLY A 143 3.73 1.75 -26.18
CA GLY A 143 4.24 0.38 -26.27
C GLY A 143 5.76 0.31 -26.26
N SER A 144 6.43 1.06 -27.14
CA SER A 144 7.90 1.11 -27.20
C SER A 144 8.54 1.74 -25.96
N LEU A 145 7.87 2.71 -25.33
CA LEU A 145 8.33 3.27 -24.06
C LEU A 145 8.29 2.22 -22.95
N ALA A 146 7.22 1.41 -22.88
CA ALA A 146 7.09 0.34 -21.89
C ALA A 146 8.16 -0.74 -22.05
N GLU A 147 8.54 -1.09 -23.29
CA GLU A 147 9.64 -2.01 -23.56
C GLU A 147 10.96 -1.49 -22.98
N VAL A 148 11.32 -0.24 -23.28
CA VAL A 148 12.54 0.39 -22.73
C VAL A 148 12.50 0.50 -21.21
N VAL A 149 11.36 0.87 -20.63
CA VAL A 149 11.19 0.93 -19.17
C VAL A 149 11.41 -0.44 -18.53
N ASN A 150 10.84 -1.49 -19.11
CA ASN A 150 11.02 -2.85 -18.58
C ASN A 150 12.46 -3.36 -18.74
N GLU A 151 13.14 -3.06 -19.83
CA GLU A 151 14.56 -3.33 -19.98
C GLU A 151 15.40 -2.65 -18.90
N CYS A 152 15.18 -1.35 -18.65
CA CYS A 152 15.84 -0.62 -17.57
C CYS A 152 15.54 -1.21 -16.19
N ILE A 153 14.29 -1.61 -15.92
CA ILE A 153 13.92 -2.26 -14.66
C ILE A 153 14.69 -3.57 -14.49
N ALA A 154 14.75 -4.39 -15.53
CA ALA A 154 15.48 -5.67 -15.49
C ALA A 154 16.98 -5.46 -15.19
N GLU A 155 17.64 -4.53 -15.90
CA GLU A 155 19.05 -4.20 -15.67
C GLU A 155 19.31 -3.71 -14.23
N LEU A 156 18.44 -2.83 -13.69
CA LEU A 156 18.58 -2.30 -12.34
C LEU A 156 18.33 -3.36 -11.26
N LYS A 157 17.41 -4.30 -11.50
CA LYS A 157 17.17 -5.44 -10.60
C LYS A 157 18.35 -6.41 -10.62
N ASP A 158 18.85 -6.75 -11.79
CA ASP A 158 20.01 -7.64 -11.93
C ASP A 158 21.27 -7.07 -11.27
N ALA A 159 21.41 -5.74 -11.28
CA ALA A 159 22.50 -5.05 -10.61
C ALA A 159 22.27 -4.88 -9.09
N GLY A 160 21.10 -5.22 -8.53
CA GLY A 160 20.73 -4.98 -7.13
C GLY A 160 20.63 -3.51 -6.75
N SER A 161 20.51 -2.62 -7.75
CA SER A 161 20.53 -1.18 -7.53
C SER A 161 19.29 -0.68 -6.81
N ILE A 162 18.13 -1.23 -7.13
CA ILE A 162 16.85 -0.80 -6.55
C ILE A 162 16.81 -1.08 -5.05
N GLU A 163 17.19 -2.29 -4.64
CA GLU A 163 17.25 -2.70 -3.24
C GLU A 163 18.28 -1.86 -2.46
N THR A 164 19.44 -1.60 -3.07
CA THR A 164 20.49 -0.76 -2.47
C THR A 164 19.98 0.66 -2.22
N TRP A 165 19.42 1.30 -3.25
CA TRP A 165 18.87 2.66 -3.12
C TRP A 165 17.73 2.74 -2.10
N TYR A 166 16.84 1.74 -2.11
CA TYR A 166 15.74 1.70 -1.15
C TYR A 166 16.26 1.66 0.29
N GLY A 167 17.24 0.81 0.59
CA GLY A 167 17.87 0.74 1.91
C GLY A 167 18.59 2.02 2.33
N GLU A 168 19.33 2.66 1.40
CA GLU A 168 20.00 3.94 1.64
C GLU A 168 19.00 5.05 1.95
N TYR A 169 17.92 5.17 1.17
CA TYR A 169 16.91 6.20 1.38
C TYR A 169 16.04 5.95 2.62
N GLN A 170 15.75 4.70 2.97
CA GLN A 170 15.10 4.40 4.25
C GLN A 170 15.95 4.84 5.44
N THR A 171 17.27 4.60 5.39
CA THR A 171 18.19 5.03 6.43
C THR A 171 18.22 6.56 6.53
N ALA A 172 18.34 7.25 5.39
CA ALA A 172 18.34 8.71 5.35
C ALA A 172 17.01 9.32 5.84
N ALA A 173 15.87 8.70 5.48
CA ALA A 173 14.55 9.14 5.94
C ALA A 173 14.43 9.01 7.47
N ALA A 174 14.87 7.89 8.04
CA ALA A 174 14.88 7.69 9.48
C ALA A 174 15.76 8.70 10.21
N GLU A 175 16.94 9.02 9.68
CA GLU A 175 17.85 10.04 10.24
C GLU A 175 17.26 11.46 10.21
N LEU A 176 16.43 11.74 9.20
CA LEU A 176 15.77 13.04 9.02
C LEU A 176 14.40 13.12 9.72
N GLY A 177 13.91 12.03 10.30
CA GLY A 177 12.56 11.93 10.87
C GLY A 177 11.47 12.10 9.82
N ILE A 178 11.74 11.68 8.57
CA ILE A 178 10.80 11.68 7.45
C ILE A 178 10.28 10.25 7.27
N GLU A 179 8.96 10.12 7.20
CA GLU A 179 8.27 8.85 6.94
C GLU A 179 7.91 8.67 5.46
#